data_670712b82aecb9bad26b873c7b2fe3e7
#
_entry.id   670712b82aecb9bad26b873c7b2fe3e7
#
_cell.length_a   1.000
_cell.length_b   1.000
_cell.length_c   1.000
_cell.angle_alpha   90.00
_cell.angle_beta   90.00
_cell.angle_gamma   90.00
#
_symmetry.space_group_name_H-M   'P 1'
#
loop_
_entity.id
_entity.type
_entity.pdbx_description
1 polymer ?
#
loop_
_entity_poly.entity_id
_entity_poly.type
_entity_poly.pdbx_seq_one_letter_code
_entity_poly.pdbx_strand_id
1 'polypeptide(L)'
;FFFQADDGIRDCLLSRGLGDVYKRQIADSAGNTVYLGERECSIQRRHQKVIEEAPSPFLDSKTRKAMGEQAVLLAKSVDYKSAGTVEFIVDKNKNFYFLEMNTRLQVEHPVTECITGLDLVELMIQVAVGDNLPIEQKDVQLNGWALETRVYAEDPYRNFLPSTGRLTQYKSPEDLDGIRIDSGVFEGAEISMFYDPMISKLISYGKNREDAIEKMAMALDQYRIRGVNHNIDFLSALMSHDRFKSGELTTAFIDEEFPKGFNGIQVTQHDKETLYAVV
;
A
#
# COMPACT_ATOMS: atom_id res chain seq x y z
N PHE A 1 28.96 1.73 10.75
CA PHE A 1 29.20 0.83 9.62
C PHE A 1 28.23 1.26 8.52
N PHE A 2 28.71 2.05 7.56
CA PHE A 2 28.00 2.29 6.32
C PHE A 2 28.17 1.03 5.48
N PHE A 3 27.13 0.23 5.32
CA PHE A 3 27.09 -0.74 4.24
C PHE A 3 26.93 0.07 2.95
N GLN A 4 27.98 0.19 2.19
CA GLN A 4 27.86 0.50 0.78
C GLN A 4 27.04 -0.64 0.16
N ALA A 5 25.86 -0.32 -0.37
CA ALA A 5 25.09 -1.29 -1.11
C ALA A 5 25.97 -1.78 -2.27
N ASP A 6 26.32 -3.05 -2.25
CA ASP A 6 27.03 -3.69 -3.34
C ASP A 6 26.23 -3.48 -4.63
N ASP A 7 26.92 -3.27 -5.75
CA ASP A 7 26.26 -3.12 -7.05
C ASP A 7 25.29 -4.25 -7.36
N GLY A 8 25.49 -5.45 -6.77
CA GLY A 8 24.59 -6.58 -6.83
C GLY A 8 23.22 -6.34 -6.16
N ILE A 9 23.08 -5.45 -5.18
CA ILE A 9 21.78 -5.09 -4.56
C ILE A 9 21.02 -4.12 -5.48
N ARG A 10 21.70 -3.23 -6.17
CA ARG A 10 21.10 -2.36 -7.20
C ARG A 10 20.59 -3.16 -8.39
N ASP A 11 21.34 -4.16 -8.84
CA ASP A 11 20.90 -5.10 -9.88
C ASP A 11 19.71 -5.97 -9.43
N CYS A 12 19.63 -6.31 -8.13
CA CYS A 12 18.46 -6.98 -7.54
C CYS A 12 17.20 -6.13 -7.56
N LEU A 13 17.28 -4.81 -7.40
CA LEU A 13 16.16 -3.88 -7.55
C LEU A 13 15.63 -3.81 -9.00
N LEU A 14 16.45 -4.17 -9.97
CA LEU A 14 16.10 -4.25 -11.38
C LEU A 14 15.76 -5.69 -11.80
N SER A 15 15.93 -6.68 -10.92
CA SER A 15 15.68 -8.09 -11.26
C SER A 15 14.19 -8.42 -11.19
N ARG A 16 13.65 -8.89 -12.31
CA ARG A 16 12.28 -9.39 -12.43
C ARG A 16 12.04 -10.52 -11.42
N GLY A 17 10.94 -10.44 -10.67
CA GLY A 17 10.49 -11.52 -9.78
C GLY A 17 10.83 -11.36 -8.30
N LEU A 18 11.15 -10.15 -7.83
CA LEU A 18 11.31 -9.84 -6.41
C LEU A 18 10.07 -9.15 -5.86
N GLY A 19 9.73 -9.48 -4.60
CA GLY A 19 8.72 -8.80 -3.80
C GLY A 19 9.35 -7.71 -2.94
N ASP A 20 8.66 -6.60 -2.76
CA ASP A 20 9.05 -5.49 -1.89
C ASP A 20 8.15 -5.52 -0.65
N VAL A 21 8.71 -5.99 0.46
CA VAL A 21 7.95 -6.29 1.69
C VAL A 21 8.49 -5.50 2.87
N TYR A 22 7.61 -4.79 3.54
CA TYR A 22 7.91 -3.83 4.59
C TYR A 22 7.46 -4.32 5.95
N LYS A 23 8.37 -4.34 6.93
CA LYS A 23 8.07 -4.70 8.32
C LYS A 23 7.88 -3.47 9.17
N ARG A 24 6.65 -3.25 9.64
CA ARG A 24 6.33 -2.22 10.61
C ARG A 24 6.78 -2.64 12.01
N GLN A 25 7.49 -1.77 12.71
CA GLN A 25 7.77 -1.90 14.14
C GLN A 25 7.48 -0.58 14.86
N ILE A 26 7.28 -0.68 16.17
CA ILE A 26 7.18 0.46 17.08
C ILE A 26 7.96 0.15 18.37
N ALA A 27 8.63 1.16 18.89
CA ALA A 27 9.47 1.04 20.08
C ALA A 27 9.26 2.22 21.02
N ASP A 28 9.36 1.98 22.34
CA ASP A 28 9.30 3.00 23.39
C ASP A 28 10.69 3.34 23.97
N SER A 29 10.69 4.27 24.92
CA SER A 29 11.92 4.72 25.60
C SER A 29 12.48 3.71 26.61
N ALA A 30 11.69 2.72 27.02
CA ALA A 30 12.12 1.63 27.91
C ALA A 30 12.76 0.44 27.14
N GLY A 31 12.80 0.51 25.81
CA GLY A 31 13.36 -0.54 24.95
C GLY A 31 12.37 -1.64 24.57
N ASN A 32 11.07 -1.49 24.94
CA ASN A 32 10.03 -2.38 24.43
C ASN A 32 9.85 -2.13 22.95
N THR A 33 9.95 -3.19 22.15
CA THR A 33 9.87 -3.10 20.70
C THR A 33 9.02 -4.24 20.17
N VAL A 34 7.99 -3.92 19.38
CA VAL A 34 7.09 -4.88 18.76
C VAL A 34 7.04 -4.69 17.26
N TYR A 35 6.88 -5.80 16.51
CA TYR A 35 6.57 -5.72 15.08
C TYR A 35 5.07 -6.00 14.83
N LEU A 36 4.49 -5.30 13.88
CA LEU A 36 3.05 -5.23 13.63
C LEU A 36 2.64 -5.88 12.29
N GLY A 37 3.31 -6.96 11.94
CA GLY A 37 3.11 -7.61 10.65
C GLY A 37 3.91 -6.94 9.51
N GLU A 38 3.60 -7.34 8.30
CA GLU A 38 4.20 -6.78 7.09
C GLU A 38 3.16 -6.15 6.19
N ARG A 39 3.67 -5.34 5.26
CA ARG A 39 2.95 -4.82 4.10
C ARG A 39 3.63 -5.29 2.83
N GLU A 40 2.84 -5.74 1.88
CA GLU A 40 3.24 -6.01 0.52
C GLU A 40 3.15 -4.72 -0.30
N CYS A 41 4.24 -4.28 -0.86
CA CYS A 41 4.36 -3.00 -1.56
C CYS A 41 4.92 -3.15 -2.98
N SER A 42 4.84 -4.34 -3.56
CA SER A 42 5.43 -4.63 -4.87
C SER A 42 4.74 -3.94 -6.04
N ILE A 43 3.46 -3.57 -5.91
CA ILE A 43 2.75 -2.88 -7.00
C ILE A 43 3.16 -1.41 -7.02
N GLN A 44 4.15 -1.14 -7.86
CA GLN A 44 4.81 0.16 -7.97
C GLN A 44 4.90 0.60 -9.42
N ARG A 45 4.90 1.90 -9.64
CA ARG A 45 5.20 2.55 -10.91
C ARG A 45 6.31 3.59 -10.70
N ARG A 46 7.46 3.40 -11.36
CA ARG A 46 8.61 4.30 -11.21
C ARG A 46 9.02 4.52 -9.74
N HIS A 47 9.05 3.44 -8.96
CA HIS A 47 9.33 3.44 -7.51
C HIS A 47 8.27 4.15 -6.64
N GLN A 48 7.14 4.54 -7.21
CA GLN A 48 6.00 5.05 -6.47
C GLN A 48 4.99 3.93 -6.26
N LYS A 49 4.64 3.67 -5.00
CA LYS A 49 3.65 2.68 -4.63
C LYS A 49 2.28 3.07 -5.17
N VAL A 50 1.56 2.11 -5.70
CA VAL A 50 0.21 2.27 -6.28
C VAL A 50 -0.82 1.53 -5.44
N ILE A 51 -0.47 0.28 -5.04
CA ILE A 51 -1.28 -0.56 -4.15
C ILE A 51 -0.37 -1.13 -3.08
N GLU A 52 -0.84 -1.07 -1.85
CA GLU A 52 -0.25 -1.72 -0.69
C GLU A 52 -1.28 -2.64 -0.04
N GLU A 53 -0.84 -3.78 0.46
CA GLU A 53 -1.73 -4.69 1.19
C GLU A 53 -1.07 -5.28 2.44
N ALA A 54 -1.89 -5.67 3.39
CA ALA A 54 -1.47 -6.36 4.60
C ALA A 54 -2.50 -7.44 4.98
N PRO A 55 -2.03 -8.65 5.32
CA PRO A 55 -0.64 -9.13 5.22
C PRO A 55 -0.21 -9.41 3.77
N SER A 56 1.05 -9.80 3.53
CA SER A 56 1.51 -10.22 2.20
C SER A 56 0.94 -11.58 1.81
N PRO A 57 0.39 -11.75 0.59
CA PRO A 57 -0.07 -13.04 0.09
C PRO A 57 1.09 -14.01 -0.18
N PHE A 58 2.29 -13.50 -0.32
CA PHE A 58 3.47 -14.26 -0.68
C PHE A 58 4.16 -14.92 0.52
N LEU A 59 4.13 -14.27 1.71
CA LEU A 59 4.88 -14.74 2.89
C LEU A 59 4.14 -15.82 3.67
N ASP A 60 4.88 -16.88 4.04
CA ASP A 60 4.44 -17.82 5.06
C ASP A 60 4.71 -17.29 6.49
N SER A 61 4.12 -17.96 7.48
CA SER A 61 4.24 -17.57 8.89
C SER A 61 5.67 -17.60 9.41
N LYS A 62 6.50 -18.54 8.91
CA LYS A 62 7.91 -18.69 9.31
C LYS A 62 8.74 -17.51 8.83
N THR A 63 8.64 -17.17 7.55
CA THR A 63 9.36 -16.02 6.97
C THR A 63 8.87 -14.71 7.58
N ARG A 64 7.54 -14.55 7.75
CA ARG A 64 6.94 -13.39 8.43
C ARG A 64 7.53 -13.18 9.82
N LYS A 65 7.64 -14.24 10.62
CA LYS A 65 8.23 -14.17 11.96
C LYS A 65 9.70 -13.80 11.92
N ALA A 66 10.50 -14.47 11.09
CA ALA A 66 11.94 -14.21 10.97
C ALA A 66 12.24 -12.75 10.56
N MET A 67 11.50 -12.20 9.60
CA MET A 67 11.60 -10.80 9.20
C MET A 67 11.21 -9.84 10.34
N GLY A 68 10.16 -10.17 11.10
CA GLY A 68 9.72 -9.38 12.25
C GLY A 68 10.78 -9.36 13.36
N GLU A 69 11.35 -10.50 13.70
CA GLU A 69 12.42 -10.61 14.70
C GLU A 69 13.66 -9.83 14.27
N GLN A 70 14.03 -9.88 12.99
CA GLN A 70 15.14 -9.08 12.46
C GLN A 70 14.86 -7.58 12.52
N ALA A 71 13.63 -7.14 12.19
CA ALA A 71 13.26 -5.73 12.30
C ALA A 71 13.34 -5.23 13.75
N VAL A 72 12.93 -6.04 14.74
CA VAL A 72 13.08 -5.72 16.16
C VAL A 72 14.55 -5.63 16.58
N LEU A 73 15.38 -6.57 16.13
CA LEU A 73 16.83 -6.55 16.42
C LEU A 73 17.50 -5.29 15.84
N LEU A 74 17.18 -4.93 14.63
CA LEU A 74 17.68 -3.71 13.99
C LEU A 74 17.26 -2.46 14.76
N ALA A 75 15.99 -2.34 15.13
CA ALA A 75 15.49 -1.19 15.90
C ALA A 75 16.19 -1.08 17.26
N LYS A 76 16.36 -2.20 17.96
CA LYS A 76 17.07 -2.24 19.27
C LYS A 76 18.55 -1.89 19.14
N SER A 77 19.21 -2.29 18.06
CA SER A 77 20.65 -2.04 17.87
C SER A 77 21.01 -0.56 17.71
N VAL A 78 20.03 0.29 17.41
CA VAL A 78 20.18 1.74 17.22
C VAL A 78 19.35 2.54 18.25
N ASP A 79 18.86 1.90 19.30
CA ASP A 79 17.99 2.50 20.33
C ASP A 79 16.81 3.29 19.71
N TYR A 80 16.21 2.73 18.66
CA TYR A 80 15.13 3.37 17.91
C TYR A 80 13.88 3.55 18.78
N LYS A 81 13.23 4.70 18.64
CA LYS A 81 11.98 5.04 19.33
C LYS A 81 10.92 5.47 18.31
N SER A 82 9.65 5.24 18.64
CA SER A 82 8.50 5.54 17.80
C SER A 82 8.26 4.49 16.70
N ALA A 83 7.33 4.76 15.78
CA ALA A 83 7.03 3.90 14.65
C ALA A 83 8.08 4.02 13.56
N GLY A 84 8.55 2.89 13.06
CA GLY A 84 9.48 2.80 11.94
C GLY A 84 9.12 1.63 11.03
N THR A 85 9.81 1.51 9.92
CA THR A 85 9.64 0.41 8.97
C THR A 85 10.99 -0.05 8.46
N VAL A 86 11.22 -1.34 8.56
CA VAL A 86 12.34 -1.99 7.89
C VAL A 86 11.86 -2.54 6.56
N GLU A 87 12.49 -2.14 5.50
CA GLU A 87 12.20 -2.58 4.14
C GLU A 87 13.09 -3.75 3.76
N PHE A 88 12.46 -4.78 3.17
CA PHE A 88 13.13 -5.98 2.70
C PHE A 88 12.76 -6.28 1.26
N ILE A 89 13.72 -6.80 0.52
CA ILE A 89 13.48 -7.47 -0.76
C ILE A 89 13.40 -8.96 -0.49
N VAL A 90 12.40 -9.62 -1.09
CA VAL A 90 12.15 -11.06 -0.89
C VAL A 90 12.20 -11.76 -2.23
N ASP A 91 13.04 -12.80 -2.35
CA ASP A 91 13.14 -13.61 -3.56
C ASP A 91 12.06 -14.70 -3.61
N LYS A 92 11.96 -15.38 -4.78
CA LYS A 92 11.00 -16.48 -5.01
C LYS A 92 11.14 -17.66 -4.05
N ASN A 93 12.30 -17.81 -3.41
CA ASN A 93 12.58 -18.86 -2.45
C ASN A 93 12.29 -18.41 -1.00
N LYS A 94 11.73 -17.18 -0.84
CA LYS A 94 11.45 -16.53 0.44
C LYS A 94 12.70 -16.19 1.25
N ASN A 95 13.86 -16.09 0.59
CA ASN A 95 15.00 -15.43 1.20
C ASN A 95 14.76 -13.93 1.19
N PHE A 96 15.06 -13.26 2.29
CA PHE A 96 14.83 -11.84 2.43
C PHE A 96 16.13 -11.11 2.75
N TYR A 97 16.25 -9.90 2.21
CA TYR A 97 17.46 -9.09 2.30
C TYR A 97 17.06 -7.69 2.78
N PHE A 98 17.77 -7.18 3.77
CA PHE A 98 17.58 -5.84 4.28
C PHE A 98 17.90 -4.80 3.19
N LEU A 99 17.02 -3.84 2.99
CA LEU A 99 17.23 -2.73 2.08
C LEU A 99 17.51 -1.44 2.84
N GLU A 100 16.57 -0.97 3.63
CA GLU A 100 16.70 0.25 4.43
C GLU A 100 15.74 0.26 5.62
N MET A 101 15.91 1.27 6.50
CA MET A 101 14.97 1.55 7.56
C MET A 101 14.40 2.96 7.41
N ASN A 102 13.10 3.06 7.24
CA ASN A 102 12.38 4.32 7.26
C ASN A 102 12.00 4.69 8.69
N THR A 103 12.60 5.77 9.20
CA THR A 103 12.44 6.26 10.57
C THR A 103 11.27 7.23 10.70
N ARG A 104 10.13 6.86 10.16
CA ARG A 104 8.90 7.68 10.11
C ARG A 104 7.66 6.82 9.97
N LEU A 105 6.50 7.42 10.23
CA LEU A 105 5.22 6.87 9.79
C LEU A 105 5.15 6.97 8.26
N GLN A 106 4.90 5.87 7.59
CA GLN A 106 4.74 5.83 6.12
C GLN A 106 3.29 6.09 5.73
N VAL A 107 3.06 6.48 4.47
CA VAL A 107 1.74 6.78 3.91
C VAL A 107 0.79 5.58 4.09
N GLU A 108 1.29 4.38 3.87
CA GLU A 108 0.57 3.11 3.89
C GLU A 108 0.38 2.49 5.29
N HIS A 109 0.43 3.29 6.37
CA HIS A 109 0.17 2.80 7.73
C HIS A 109 -1.27 2.28 7.94
N PRO A 110 -2.30 2.80 7.24
CA PRO A 110 -3.68 2.38 7.47
C PRO A 110 -3.93 0.88 7.29
N VAL A 111 -3.26 0.21 6.35
CA VAL A 111 -3.44 -1.25 6.18
C VAL A 111 -2.94 -2.02 7.41
N THR A 112 -1.87 -1.55 8.06
CA THR A 112 -1.40 -2.14 9.32
C THR A 112 -2.40 -1.88 10.46
N GLU A 113 -2.94 -0.67 10.56
CA GLU A 113 -3.95 -0.31 11.56
C GLU A 113 -5.21 -1.16 11.40
N CYS A 114 -5.70 -1.32 10.17
CA CYS A 114 -6.89 -2.14 9.91
C CYS A 114 -6.74 -3.59 10.36
N ILE A 115 -5.59 -4.25 10.08
CA ILE A 115 -5.42 -5.66 10.41
C ILE A 115 -5.01 -5.91 11.86
N THR A 116 -4.47 -4.90 12.57
CA THR A 116 -4.04 -5.02 13.97
C THR A 116 -5.04 -4.44 14.95
N GLY A 117 -5.92 -3.55 14.51
CA GLY A 117 -6.83 -2.79 15.37
C GLY A 117 -6.12 -1.72 16.23
N LEU A 118 -4.89 -1.34 15.88
CA LEU A 118 -4.09 -0.34 16.61
C LEU A 118 -4.11 1.00 15.88
N ASP A 119 -4.14 2.10 16.62
CA ASP A 119 -3.88 3.44 16.11
C ASP A 119 -2.38 3.75 16.26
N LEU A 120 -1.66 3.76 15.14
CA LEU A 120 -0.21 3.99 15.15
C LEU A 120 0.14 5.43 15.47
N VAL A 121 -0.71 6.39 15.11
CA VAL A 121 -0.50 7.81 15.40
C VAL A 121 -0.66 8.05 16.90
N GLU A 122 -1.70 7.49 17.52
CA GLU A 122 -1.88 7.55 18.96
C GLU A 122 -0.70 6.94 19.71
N LEU A 123 -0.27 5.73 19.34
CA LEU A 123 0.90 5.07 19.94
C LEU A 123 2.18 5.90 19.78
N MET A 124 2.38 6.57 18.66
CA MET A 124 3.52 7.45 18.44
C MET A 124 3.48 8.66 19.38
N ILE A 125 2.30 9.24 19.62
CA ILE A 125 2.12 10.36 20.54
C ILE A 125 2.40 9.90 21.98
N GLN A 126 1.86 8.76 22.39
CA GLN A 126 2.10 8.17 23.72
C GLN A 126 3.60 7.95 23.97
N VAL A 127 4.30 7.35 23.00
CA VAL A 127 5.76 7.17 23.10
C VAL A 127 6.50 8.50 23.14
N ALA A 128 6.06 9.52 22.40
CA ALA A 128 6.71 10.83 22.37
C ALA A 128 6.57 11.61 23.69
N VAL A 129 5.47 11.41 24.42
CA VAL A 129 5.29 12.02 25.77
C VAL A 129 5.98 11.19 26.87
N GLY A 130 6.57 10.05 26.53
CA GLY A 130 7.37 9.22 27.45
C GLY A 130 6.65 8.01 28.02
N ASP A 131 5.45 7.71 27.53
CA ASP A 131 4.71 6.52 27.96
C ASP A 131 5.35 5.24 27.38
N ASN A 132 5.21 4.15 28.11
CA ASN A 132 5.56 2.82 27.61
C ASN A 132 4.48 2.33 26.65
N LEU A 133 4.89 1.46 25.69
CA LEU A 133 3.94 0.78 24.82
C LEU A 133 2.93 -0.03 25.65
N PRO A 134 1.61 0.14 25.40
CA PRO A 134 0.58 -0.59 26.13
C PRO A 134 0.39 -2.05 25.66
N ILE A 135 1.22 -2.51 24.72
CA ILE A 135 1.13 -3.82 24.06
C ILE A 135 2.47 -4.54 24.10
N GLU A 136 2.41 -5.87 24.20
CA GLU A 136 3.55 -6.76 24.00
C GLU A 136 3.42 -7.52 22.67
N GLN A 137 4.50 -8.15 22.19
CA GLN A 137 4.47 -8.91 20.94
C GLN A 137 3.41 -10.02 20.92
N LYS A 138 3.09 -10.63 22.05
CA LYS A 138 2.06 -11.68 22.16
C LYS A 138 0.63 -11.16 21.94
N ASP A 139 0.40 -9.86 22.13
CA ASP A 139 -0.90 -9.21 22.00
C ASP A 139 -1.19 -8.81 20.56
N VAL A 140 -0.16 -8.75 19.72
CA VAL A 140 -0.29 -8.39 18.31
C VAL A 140 -0.92 -9.55 17.54
N GLN A 141 -2.13 -9.33 17.06
CA GLN A 141 -2.85 -10.27 16.21
C GLN A 141 -3.12 -9.62 14.85
N LEU A 142 -3.01 -10.41 13.79
CA LEU A 142 -3.35 -9.98 12.44
C LEU A 142 -4.70 -10.58 12.08
N ASN A 143 -5.71 -9.73 11.92
CA ASN A 143 -7.08 -10.13 11.62
C ASN A 143 -7.50 -9.59 10.27
N GLY A 144 -8.13 -10.44 9.44
CA GLY A 144 -8.61 -10.04 8.13
C GLY A 144 -7.50 -9.68 7.16
N TRP A 145 -7.84 -8.84 6.20
CA TRP A 145 -6.97 -8.37 5.13
C TRP A 145 -7.30 -6.93 4.76
N ALA A 146 -6.30 -6.10 4.54
CA ALA A 146 -6.50 -4.72 4.13
C ALA A 146 -5.71 -4.42 2.86
N LEU A 147 -6.33 -3.65 1.95
CA LEU A 147 -5.67 -3.06 0.79
C LEU A 147 -5.77 -1.53 0.88
N GLU A 148 -4.73 -0.85 0.46
CA GLU A 148 -4.73 0.59 0.23
C GLU A 148 -4.43 0.85 -1.24
N THR A 149 -5.17 1.77 -1.85
CA THR A 149 -4.85 2.33 -3.16
C THR A 149 -4.67 3.83 -3.03
N ARG A 150 -3.71 4.37 -3.77
CA ARG A 150 -3.47 5.81 -3.83
C ARG A 150 -4.20 6.41 -5.02
N VAL A 151 -5.25 7.18 -4.72
CA VAL A 151 -5.98 7.92 -5.75
C VAL A 151 -5.22 9.20 -6.07
N TYR A 152 -4.66 9.26 -7.27
CA TYR A 152 -3.85 10.37 -7.75
C TYR A 152 -4.56 11.16 -8.86
N ALA A 153 -4.34 12.47 -8.87
CA ALA A 153 -4.69 13.33 -10.00
C ALA A 153 -3.65 13.15 -11.12
N GLU A 154 -3.69 12.02 -11.78
CA GLU A 154 -2.81 11.61 -12.88
C GLU A 154 -3.65 10.98 -14.00
N ASP A 155 -3.28 11.25 -15.25
CA ASP A 155 -3.95 10.68 -16.42
C ASP A 155 -3.29 9.36 -16.84
N PRO A 156 -3.88 8.19 -16.53
CA PRO A 156 -3.28 6.90 -16.86
C PRO A 156 -3.18 6.64 -18.36
N TYR A 157 -4.06 7.25 -19.17
CA TYR A 157 -4.04 7.13 -20.64
C TYR A 157 -2.94 7.95 -21.29
N ARG A 158 -2.37 8.90 -20.57
CA ARG A 158 -1.27 9.76 -21.00
C ARG A 158 0.00 9.49 -20.18
N ASN A 159 0.28 8.21 -19.93
CA ASN A 159 1.45 7.77 -19.18
C ASN A 159 1.56 8.40 -17.77
N PHE A 160 0.40 8.57 -17.12
CA PHE A 160 0.27 9.13 -15.79
C PHE A 160 0.83 10.55 -15.65
N LEU A 161 0.60 11.38 -16.65
CA LEU A 161 0.90 12.80 -16.52
C LEU A 161 0.06 13.41 -15.40
N PRO A 162 0.65 14.23 -14.51
CA PRO A 162 -0.08 14.95 -13.48
C PRO A 162 -1.19 15.81 -14.10
N SER A 163 -2.35 15.80 -13.46
CA SER A 163 -3.52 16.59 -13.85
C SER A 163 -3.79 17.62 -12.77
N THR A 164 -3.59 18.88 -13.09
CA THR A 164 -3.82 20.00 -12.18
C THR A 164 -5.17 20.67 -12.49
N GLY A 165 -5.74 21.34 -11.51
CA GLY A 165 -6.98 22.06 -11.66
C GLY A 165 -7.86 22.01 -10.42
N ARG A 166 -9.08 22.54 -10.54
CA ARG A 166 -10.05 22.56 -9.46
C ARG A 166 -10.93 21.32 -9.50
N LEU A 167 -11.11 20.67 -8.35
CA LEU A 167 -12.09 19.61 -8.18
C LEU A 167 -13.50 20.19 -8.23
N THR A 168 -14.18 20.04 -9.37
CA THR A 168 -15.54 20.56 -9.56
C THR A 168 -16.61 19.63 -8.97
N GLN A 169 -16.25 18.36 -8.76
CA GLN A 169 -17.03 17.39 -8.01
C GLN A 169 -16.07 16.45 -7.26
N TYR A 170 -16.33 16.25 -5.99
CA TYR A 170 -15.63 15.26 -5.19
C TYR A 170 -16.62 14.59 -4.22
N LYS A 171 -16.88 13.30 -4.46
CA LYS A 171 -17.68 12.47 -3.57
C LYS A 171 -16.96 11.14 -3.39
N SER A 172 -16.54 10.87 -2.19
CA SER A 172 -15.90 9.63 -1.75
C SER A 172 -16.92 8.59 -1.28
N PRO A 173 -16.63 7.29 -1.37
CA PRO A 173 -17.54 6.20 -0.96
C PRO A 173 -17.45 5.92 0.55
N GLU A 174 -17.70 6.91 1.40
CA GLU A 174 -17.54 6.83 2.87
C GLU A 174 -18.57 5.92 3.56
N ASP A 175 -19.71 5.70 2.91
CA ASP A 175 -20.83 4.93 3.50
C ASP A 175 -20.69 3.41 3.34
N LEU A 176 -19.63 2.92 2.71
CA LEU A 176 -19.42 1.49 2.49
C LEU A 176 -18.76 0.81 3.68
N ASP A 177 -19.33 -0.34 4.09
CA ASP A 177 -18.76 -1.16 5.15
C ASP A 177 -17.35 -1.68 4.81
N GLY A 178 -16.42 -1.52 5.76
CA GLY A 178 -15.03 -1.92 5.59
C GLY A 178 -14.22 -1.00 4.67
N ILE A 179 -14.70 0.21 4.40
CA ILE A 179 -13.98 1.23 3.65
C ILE A 179 -13.55 2.36 4.58
N ARG A 180 -12.29 2.75 4.46
CA ARG A 180 -11.71 3.94 5.08
C ARG A 180 -11.13 4.84 4.01
N ILE A 181 -11.31 6.14 4.16
CA ILE A 181 -10.79 7.15 3.23
C ILE A 181 -10.03 8.21 4.03
N ASP A 182 -8.76 8.34 3.71
CA ASP A 182 -7.92 9.41 4.23
C ASP A 182 -7.74 10.44 3.11
N SER A 183 -8.56 11.51 3.10
CA SER A 183 -8.54 12.54 2.06
C SER A 183 -7.80 13.79 2.50
N GLY A 184 -6.96 14.33 1.61
CA GLY A 184 -6.32 15.62 1.77
C GLY A 184 -7.04 16.77 1.06
N VAL A 185 -8.18 16.49 0.40
CA VAL A 185 -8.90 17.44 -0.45
C VAL A 185 -10.40 17.41 -0.18
N PHE A 186 -11.10 18.41 -0.70
CA PHE A 186 -12.56 18.55 -0.67
C PHE A 186 -13.06 19.10 -1.99
N GLU A 187 -14.36 19.05 -2.23
CA GLU A 187 -14.97 19.64 -3.42
C GLU A 187 -14.68 21.14 -3.50
N GLY A 188 -14.19 21.60 -4.63
CA GLY A 188 -13.73 22.98 -4.85
C GLY A 188 -12.24 23.21 -4.56
N ALA A 189 -11.53 22.25 -3.94
CA ALA A 189 -10.08 22.34 -3.74
C ALA A 189 -9.32 22.37 -5.07
N GLU A 190 -8.14 22.95 -5.07
CA GLU A 190 -7.25 23.02 -6.23
C GLU A 190 -6.10 22.02 -6.08
N ILE A 191 -5.91 21.17 -7.10
CA ILE A 191 -4.75 20.29 -7.24
C ILE A 191 -3.62 21.08 -7.86
N SER A 192 -2.58 21.31 -7.08
CA SER A 192 -1.41 22.11 -7.47
C SER A 192 -0.35 21.25 -8.16
N MET A 193 0.39 21.86 -9.09
CA MET A 193 1.58 21.23 -9.69
C MET A 193 2.82 21.23 -8.78
N PHE A 194 2.77 21.93 -7.65
CA PHE A 194 3.92 22.09 -6.76
C PHE A 194 3.95 21.08 -5.60
N TYR A 195 2.92 20.27 -5.47
CA TYR A 195 2.77 19.26 -4.42
C TYR A 195 2.47 17.89 -5.01
N ASP A 196 2.52 16.87 -4.16
CA ASP A 196 2.11 15.51 -4.51
C ASP A 196 0.65 15.54 -5.00
N PRO A 197 0.34 14.99 -6.20
CA PRO A 197 -1.01 15.00 -6.75
C PRO A 197 -1.97 14.00 -6.10
N MET A 198 -1.63 13.46 -4.92
CA MET A 198 -2.48 12.51 -4.21
C MET A 198 -3.76 13.20 -3.73
N ILE A 199 -4.89 12.69 -4.20
CA ILE A 199 -6.23 13.14 -3.81
C ILE A 199 -6.61 12.50 -2.47
N SER A 200 -6.48 11.18 -2.39
CA SER A 200 -6.82 10.42 -1.19
C SER A 200 -6.14 9.06 -1.18
N LYS A 201 -6.10 8.46 0.00
CA LYS A 201 -5.90 7.03 0.17
C LYS A 201 -7.28 6.39 0.32
N LEU A 202 -7.53 5.36 -0.45
CA LEU A 202 -8.71 4.52 -0.32
C LEU A 202 -8.27 3.18 0.25
N ILE A 203 -8.80 2.83 1.40
CA ILE A 203 -8.45 1.60 2.11
C ILE A 203 -9.69 0.72 2.21
N SER A 204 -9.56 -0.56 1.85
CA SER A 204 -10.57 -1.58 2.08
C SER A 204 -10.10 -2.58 3.13
N TYR A 205 -11.03 -3.03 3.96
CA TYR A 205 -10.80 -4.07 4.95
C TYR A 205 -11.83 -5.19 4.79
N GLY A 206 -11.35 -6.41 4.69
CA GLY A 206 -12.17 -7.60 4.50
C GLY A 206 -11.76 -8.75 5.42
N LYS A 207 -12.63 -9.76 5.50
CA LYS A 207 -12.35 -10.99 6.28
C LYS A 207 -11.20 -11.81 5.71
N ASN A 208 -10.93 -11.67 4.41
CA ASN A 208 -9.83 -12.27 3.66
C ASN A 208 -9.48 -11.37 2.47
N ARG A 209 -8.46 -11.76 1.69
CA ARG A 209 -7.95 -10.99 0.56
C ARG A 209 -8.99 -10.76 -0.53
N GLU A 210 -9.76 -11.77 -0.87
CA GLU A 210 -10.80 -11.71 -1.90
C GLU A 210 -11.89 -10.70 -1.52
N ASP A 211 -12.42 -10.76 -0.30
CA ASP A 211 -13.40 -9.81 0.24
C ASP A 211 -12.85 -8.37 0.25
N ALA A 212 -11.57 -8.18 0.59
CA ALA A 212 -10.95 -6.86 0.55
C ALA A 212 -10.80 -6.32 -0.89
N ILE A 213 -10.45 -7.17 -1.87
CA ILE A 213 -10.40 -6.81 -3.29
C ILE A 213 -11.78 -6.43 -3.83
N GLU A 214 -12.81 -7.21 -3.51
CA GLU A 214 -14.19 -6.92 -3.92
C GLU A 214 -14.69 -5.60 -3.37
N LYS A 215 -14.45 -5.34 -2.08
CA LYS A 215 -14.80 -4.06 -1.44
C LYS A 215 -14.04 -2.89 -2.07
N MET A 216 -12.75 -3.06 -2.37
CA MET A 216 -11.98 -2.03 -3.06
C MET A 216 -12.56 -1.72 -4.43
N ALA A 217 -12.88 -2.75 -5.23
CA ALA A 217 -13.48 -2.57 -6.55
C ALA A 217 -14.81 -1.80 -6.46
N MET A 218 -15.70 -2.21 -5.55
CA MET A 218 -16.98 -1.50 -5.31
C MET A 218 -16.77 -0.05 -4.88
N ALA A 219 -15.78 0.23 -4.06
CA ALA A 219 -15.49 1.58 -3.61
C ALA A 219 -14.94 2.45 -4.74
N LEU A 220 -14.04 1.92 -5.57
CA LEU A 220 -13.53 2.63 -6.76
C LEU A 220 -14.66 2.99 -7.74
N ASP A 221 -15.62 2.10 -7.95
CA ASP A 221 -16.78 2.35 -8.84
C ASP A 221 -17.71 3.46 -8.32
N GLN A 222 -17.74 3.69 -7.01
CA GLN A 222 -18.60 4.71 -6.39
C GLN A 222 -17.94 6.09 -6.29
N TYR A 223 -16.64 6.19 -6.51
CA TYR A 223 -15.95 7.48 -6.51
C TYR A 223 -16.49 8.42 -7.61
N ARG A 224 -16.66 9.69 -7.25
CA ARG A 224 -17.06 10.73 -8.19
C ARG A 224 -16.08 11.90 -8.09
N ILE A 225 -15.14 11.95 -9.02
CA ILE A 225 -14.14 13.02 -9.14
C ILE A 225 -14.27 13.66 -10.51
N ARG A 226 -14.40 14.99 -10.55
CA ARG A 226 -14.43 15.78 -11.79
C ARG A 226 -13.59 17.04 -11.64
N GLY A 227 -13.13 17.56 -12.79
CA GLY A 227 -12.30 18.75 -12.88
C GLY A 227 -10.82 18.45 -13.10
N VAL A 228 -10.38 17.24 -12.76
CA VAL A 228 -9.05 16.70 -13.07
C VAL A 228 -9.17 15.27 -13.57
N ASN A 229 -8.17 14.80 -14.33
CA ASN A 229 -8.01 13.37 -14.61
C ASN A 229 -7.47 12.67 -13.36
N HIS A 230 -7.79 11.41 -13.21
CA HIS A 230 -7.39 10.59 -12.06
C HIS A 230 -7.11 9.14 -12.47
N ASN A 231 -6.42 8.40 -11.62
CA ASN A 231 -5.97 7.04 -11.92
C ASN A 231 -6.98 5.93 -11.55
N ILE A 232 -8.23 6.25 -11.20
CA ILE A 232 -9.23 5.25 -10.72
C ILE A 232 -9.44 4.14 -11.74
N ASP A 233 -9.56 4.45 -13.05
CA ASP A 233 -9.73 3.42 -14.08
C ASP A 233 -8.59 2.40 -14.09
N PHE A 234 -7.37 2.87 -13.86
CA PHE A 234 -6.20 2.00 -13.75
C PHE A 234 -6.25 1.15 -12.47
N LEU A 235 -6.64 1.73 -11.33
CA LEU A 235 -6.81 1.00 -10.07
C LEU A 235 -7.90 -0.08 -10.19
N SER A 236 -9.03 0.22 -10.83
CA SER A 236 -10.10 -0.74 -11.10
C SER A 236 -9.64 -1.88 -12.02
N ALA A 237 -8.80 -1.57 -13.02
CA ALA A 237 -8.20 -2.58 -13.89
C ALA A 237 -7.27 -3.52 -13.09
N LEU A 238 -6.50 -3.00 -12.14
CA LEU A 238 -5.65 -3.81 -11.27
C LEU A 238 -6.48 -4.72 -10.35
N MET A 239 -7.58 -4.23 -9.77
CA MET A 239 -8.48 -5.05 -8.94
C MET A 239 -9.09 -6.22 -9.72
N SER A 240 -9.30 -6.04 -11.01
CA SER A 240 -9.87 -7.06 -11.90
C SER A 240 -8.82 -8.03 -12.48
N HIS A 241 -7.53 -7.71 -12.36
CA HIS A 241 -6.44 -8.43 -13.01
C HIS A 241 -6.19 -9.81 -12.37
N ASP A 242 -6.17 -10.89 -13.17
CA ASP A 242 -6.04 -12.27 -12.68
C ASP A 242 -4.76 -12.50 -11.88
N ARG A 243 -3.62 -11.99 -12.36
CA ARG A 243 -2.34 -12.11 -11.67
C ARG A 243 -2.32 -11.31 -10.34
N PHE A 244 -3.04 -10.19 -10.25
CA PHE A 244 -3.22 -9.47 -8.99
C PHE A 244 -4.06 -10.30 -8.02
N LYS A 245 -5.19 -10.84 -8.49
CA LYS A 245 -6.07 -11.69 -7.68
C LYS A 245 -5.37 -12.95 -7.18
N SER A 246 -4.50 -13.58 -7.99
CA SER A 246 -3.73 -14.75 -7.57
C SER A 246 -2.64 -14.44 -6.54
N GLY A 247 -2.25 -13.17 -6.35
CA GLY A 247 -1.18 -12.77 -5.43
C GLY A 247 0.23 -12.94 -5.98
N GLU A 248 0.38 -13.12 -7.30
CA GLU A 248 1.68 -13.21 -7.97
C GLU A 248 2.27 -11.81 -8.22
N LEU A 249 2.66 -11.15 -7.15
CA LEU A 249 3.08 -9.75 -7.14
C LEU A 249 4.60 -9.64 -7.21
N THR A 250 5.07 -8.74 -8.09
CA THR A 250 6.48 -8.39 -8.20
C THR A 250 6.64 -6.89 -8.45
N THR A 251 7.81 -6.34 -8.21
CA THR A 251 8.10 -4.91 -8.49
C THR A 251 8.04 -4.58 -9.98
N ALA A 252 8.13 -5.59 -10.86
CA ALA A 252 7.98 -5.44 -12.30
C ALA A 252 6.54 -5.62 -12.82
N PHE A 253 5.58 -5.90 -11.94
CA PHE A 253 4.20 -6.24 -12.31
C PHE A 253 3.61 -5.27 -13.34
N ILE A 254 3.66 -3.97 -13.07
CA ILE A 254 3.05 -2.95 -13.96
C ILE A 254 3.75 -2.91 -15.32
N ASP A 255 5.07 -2.99 -15.34
CA ASP A 255 5.83 -2.99 -16.60
C ASP A 255 5.59 -4.25 -17.43
N GLU A 256 5.37 -5.40 -16.76
CA GLU A 256 5.12 -6.69 -17.42
C GLU A 256 3.69 -6.77 -17.97
N GLU A 257 2.69 -6.34 -17.20
CA GLU A 257 1.28 -6.45 -17.58
C GLU A 257 0.81 -5.27 -18.47
N PHE A 258 1.46 -4.10 -18.35
CA PHE A 258 1.14 -2.91 -19.14
C PHE A 258 2.35 -2.37 -19.93
N PRO A 259 3.03 -3.20 -20.76
CA PRO A 259 4.29 -2.82 -21.42
C PRO A 259 4.15 -1.67 -22.42
N LYS A 260 2.93 -1.39 -22.89
CA LYS A 260 2.60 -0.28 -23.78
C LYS A 260 1.86 0.87 -23.08
N GLY A 261 1.90 0.87 -21.74
CA GLY A 261 1.09 1.77 -20.92
C GLY A 261 -0.38 1.31 -20.80
N PHE A 262 -1.13 2.01 -19.98
CA PHE A 262 -2.54 1.73 -19.76
C PHE A 262 -3.40 2.28 -20.91
N ASN A 263 -4.26 1.44 -21.48
CA ASN A 263 -5.14 1.79 -22.60
C ASN A 263 -6.62 1.47 -22.29
N GLY A 264 -6.96 1.37 -21.00
CA GLY A 264 -8.31 1.01 -20.55
C GLY A 264 -8.52 -0.52 -20.46
N ILE A 265 -9.66 -0.90 -19.90
CA ILE A 265 -10.11 -2.28 -19.84
C ILE A 265 -10.65 -2.65 -21.22
N GLN A 266 -10.22 -3.79 -21.76
CA GLN A 266 -10.77 -4.29 -23.02
C GLN A 266 -12.21 -4.78 -22.79
N VAL A 267 -13.15 -4.06 -23.38
CA VAL A 267 -14.58 -4.41 -23.34
C VAL A 267 -14.79 -5.61 -24.29
N THR A 268 -15.21 -6.73 -23.73
CA THR A 268 -15.52 -7.95 -24.51
C THR A 268 -16.78 -7.74 -25.36
N GLN A 269 -17.02 -8.63 -26.33
CA GLN A 269 -18.25 -8.61 -27.12
C GLN A 269 -19.49 -8.79 -26.21
N HIS A 270 -19.39 -9.64 -25.21
CA HIS A 270 -20.44 -9.86 -24.23
C HIS A 270 -20.77 -8.61 -23.40
N ASP A 271 -19.73 -7.86 -22.96
CA ASP A 271 -19.91 -6.62 -22.24
C ASP A 271 -20.64 -5.56 -23.12
N LYS A 272 -20.28 -5.50 -24.40
CA LYS A 272 -20.96 -4.62 -25.38
C LYS A 272 -22.44 -4.98 -25.54
N GLU A 273 -22.74 -6.29 -25.65
CA GLU A 273 -24.12 -6.79 -25.76
C GLU A 273 -24.92 -6.47 -24.50
N THR A 274 -24.31 -6.62 -23.33
CA THR A 274 -24.93 -6.26 -22.05
C THR A 274 -25.20 -4.76 -21.95
N LEU A 275 -24.23 -3.92 -22.32
CA LEU A 275 -24.41 -2.46 -22.35
C LEU A 275 -25.53 -2.03 -23.32
N TYR A 276 -25.63 -2.65 -24.50
CA TYR A 276 -26.71 -2.38 -25.45
C TYR A 276 -28.08 -2.83 -24.96
N ALA A 277 -28.15 -3.84 -24.08
CA ALA A 277 -29.40 -4.32 -23.53
C ALA A 277 -29.96 -3.42 -22.38
N VAL A 278 -29.12 -2.55 -21.82
CA VAL A 278 -29.49 -1.64 -20.70
C VAL A 278 -29.86 -0.23 -21.20
N VAL A 279 -29.56 0.11 -22.43
CA VAL A 279 -29.91 1.38 -23.09
C VAL A 279 -31.19 1.24 -23.87
#